data_09410f2d32cbd38c87e976e8e1d43737
#
_entry.id   09410f2d32cbd38c87e976e8e1d43737
#
_cell.length_a   1.000
_cell.length_b   1.000
_cell.length_c   1.000
_cell.angle_alpha   90.00
_cell.angle_beta   90.00
_cell.angle_gamma   90.00
#
_symmetry.space_group_name_H-M   'P 1'
#
loop_
_entity.id
_entity.type
_entity.pdbx_description
1 polymer ?
#
loop_
_entity_poly.entity_id
_entity_poly.type
_entity_poly.pdbx_seq_one_letter_code
_entity_poly.pdbx_strand_id
1 'polypeptide(L)'
;MKKLTLLQQTLFLLLSLFFSIVATPLPLIAEAMPTLVSSRQQYNQQLNDLLNQGRELVDAGDYQEAVAVYKEAAKLEQGNPKIFSGIGYLQASLGKFQEAAAAYKKAIALEPENANFHYALGYSLANAGDNAGAATAYRRATKLNRENINAYFGLAITLLRQKEYQGAIKTYEQILELEPENLTVYQLIGAAWLEQENAEEAIKVFQKAAEIAPNETTIQLSLGTAWLIHGDEMAGLAAFEKAVKLAPRNPEIHLQIGQILESRGNLSSALKAFRRAVSAQPDLVQAQEYIGKILLAQEQYVPAVVTYRRLIELAPENAKAHYNLGIALKKRSRVTEALTAIEKALELYQSQRDNEGIEQTESLLKQLQKFL
;
A
#
# COMPACT_ATOMS: atom_id res chain seq x y z
N MET A 1 -9.19 -0.24 5.09
CA MET A 1 -9.81 0.82 5.90
C MET A 1 -9.56 0.68 7.41
N LYS A 2 -8.32 0.38 7.87
CA LYS A 2 -8.01 0.27 9.33
C LYS A 2 -6.64 0.86 9.72
N LYS A 3 -6.07 1.81 8.96
CA LYS A 3 -4.78 2.44 9.29
C LYS A 3 -4.86 3.96 9.58
N LEU A 4 -6.07 4.50 9.76
CA LEU A 4 -6.25 5.93 10.08
C LEU A 4 -6.16 6.25 11.59
N THR A 5 -6.22 5.26 12.48
CA THR A 5 -6.43 5.46 13.91
C THR A 5 -5.24 6.03 14.68
N LEU A 6 -4.00 5.83 14.24
CA LEU A 6 -2.83 6.34 14.97
C LEU A 6 -2.53 7.82 14.66
N LEU A 7 -2.81 8.27 13.43
CA LEU A 7 -2.66 9.68 13.05
C LEU A 7 -3.74 10.57 13.68
N GLN A 8 -4.92 10.03 13.92
CA GLN A 8 -6.03 10.75 14.58
C GLN A 8 -5.74 11.05 16.04
N GLN A 9 -5.12 10.12 16.78
CA GLN A 9 -4.84 10.29 18.20
C GLN A 9 -3.72 11.29 18.50
N THR A 10 -2.69 11.38 17.67
CA THR A 10 -1.56 12.29 17.93
C THR A 10 -1.88 13.75 17.59
N LEU A 11 -2.75 14.02 16.61
CA LEU A 11 -3.16 15.39 16.29
C LEU A 11 -4.17 15.95 17.29
N PHE A 12 -4.98 15.10 17.91
CA PHE A 12 -5.99 15.48 18.90
C PHE A 12 -5.38 15.90 20.23
N LEU A 13 -4.27 15.28 20.66
CA LEU A 13 -3.55 15.61 21.90
C LEU A 13 -2.84 16.97 21.83
N LEU A 14 -2.51 17.47 20.66
CA LEU A 14 -1.88 18.78 20.48
C LEU A 14 -2.86 19.96 20.51
N LEU A 15 -4.16 19.70 20.33
CA LEU A 15 -5.21 20.73 20.37
C LEU A 15 -5.71 21.04 21.80
N SER A 16 -5.46 20.18 22.79
CA SER A 16 -6.04 20.30 24.13
C SER A 16 -5.12 20.95 25.17
N LEU A 17 -3.85 21.25 24.90
CA LEU A 17 -2.85 21.59 25.94
C LEU A 17 -2.45 23.07 26.08
N PHE A 18 -3.08 24.02 25.37
CA PHE A 18 -2.70 25.45 25.52
C PHE A 18 -3.89 26.38 25.70
N PHE A 19 -4.43 26.40 26.91
CA PHE A 19 -5.20 27.55 27.39
C PHE A 19 -4.81 27.85 28.84
N SER A 20 -3.81 28.71 29.03
CA SER A 20 -3.63 29.53 30.23
C SER A 20 -2.51 30.55 30.00
N ILE A 21 -2.82 31.77 29.66
CA ILE A 21 -1.95 32.93 29.91
C ILE A 21 -2.75 34.01 30.62
N VAL A 22 -2.22 34.34 31.78
CA VAL A 22 -2.70 35.37 32.71
C VAL A 22 -2.38 36.77 32.17
N ALA A 23 -3.30 37.66 32.22
CA ALA A 23 -3.15 39.08 31.88
C ALA A 23 -2.88 39.94 33.11
N THR A 24 -1.89 40.80 33.08
CA THR A 24 -1.69 41.92 34.02
C THR A 24 -2.15 43.25 33.40
N PRO A 25 -2.74 44.16 34.14
CA PRO A 25 -3.32 45.39 33.61
C PRO A 25 -2.38 46.60 33.69
N LEU A 26 -2.48 47.53 32.76
CA LEU A 26 -1.95 48.90 32.81
C LEU A 26 -3.09 49.91 32.56
N PRO A 27 -3.02 51.19 33.09
CA PRO A 27 -4.20 51.95 33.42
C PRO A 27 -4.70 52.98 32.41
N LEU A 28 -5.97 53.21 32.46
CA LEU A 28 -6.87 54.32 32.09
C LEU A 28 -6.45 55.33 30.99
N ILE A 29 -7.18 55.26 29.89
CA ILE A 29 -7.80 56.47 29.29
C ILE A 29 -9.31 56.13 29.16
N ALA A 30 -10.13 56.71 30.02
CA ALA A 30 -11.57 56.53 30.04
C ALA A 30 -12.21 57.61 29.15
N GLU A 31 -13.06 57.17 28.22
CA GLU A 31 -14.37 57.71 27.83
C GLU A 31 -14.87 57.26 26.44
N ALA A 32 -14.09 56.45 25.71
CA ALA A 32 -14.60 55.85 24.45
C ALA A 32 -14.62 54.30 24.48
N MET A 33 -14.50 53.68 25.64
CA MET A 33 -14.23 52.23 25.77
C MET A 33 -15.42 51.29 26.02
N PRO A 34 -16.66 51.69 26.40
CA PRO A 34 -17.72 50.72 26.66
C PRO A 34 -18.18 49.98 25.39
N THR A 35 -18.24 50.67 24.26
CA THR A 35 -18.70 50.09 22.98
C THR A 35 -17.65 49.19 22.31
N LEU A 36 -16.38 49.57 22.43
CA LEU A 36 -15.27 48.76 21.86
C LEU A 36 -15.01 47.52 22.71
N VAL A 37 -15.13 47.62 24.04
CA VAL A 37 -14.98 46.48 24.95
C VAL A 37 -16.12 45.48 24.78
N SER A 38 -17.37 45.97 24.65
CA SER A 38 -18.54 45.11 24.42
C SER A 38 -18.49 44.43 23.06
N SER A 39 -18.08 45.14 22.01
CA SER A 39 -17.95 44.57 20.67
C SER A 39 -16.80 43.49 20.60
N ARG A 40 -15.69 43.71 21.31
CA ARG A 40 -14.59 42.77 21.40
C ARG A 40 -14.97 41.52 22.24
N GLN A 41 -15.72 41.71 23.29
CA GLN A 41 -16.26 40.59 24.10
C GLN A 41 -17.23 39.75 23.26
N GLN A 42 -18.16 40.38 22.56
CA GLN A 42 -19.12 39.71 21.68
C GLN A 42 -18.41 38.94 20.54
N TYR A 43 -17.38 39.53 19.92
CA TYR A 43 -16.53 38.88 18.92
C TYR A 43 -15.84 37.64 19.48
N ASN A 44 -15.17 37.76 20.64
CA ASN A 44 -14.48 36.64 21.28
C ASN A 44 -15.46 35.51 21.66
N GLN A 45 -16.64 35.87 22.13
CA GLN A 45 -17.69 34.90 22.46
C GLN A 45 -18.15 34.16 21.22
N GLN A 46 -18.49 34.86 20.14
CA GLN A 46 -18.92 34.26 18.88
C GLN A 46 -17.85 33.32 18.30
N LEU A 47 -16.57 33.72 18.34
CA LEU A 47 -15.47 32.84 17.90
C LEU A 47 -15.37 31.58 18.74
N ASN A 48 -15.45 31.70 20.06
CA ASN A 48 -15.40 30.55 21.00
C ASN A 48 -16.59 29.62 20.77
N ASP A 49 -17.79 30.16 20.58
CA ASP A 49 -18.99 29.36 20.31
C ASP A 49 -18.83 28.54 19.02
N LEU A 50 -18.33 29.16 17.93
CA LEU A 50 -18.03 28.44 16.68
C LEU A 50 -16.94 27.36 16.86
N LEU A 51 -15.87 27.67 17.58
CA LEU A 51 -14.81 26.69 17.83
C LEU A 51 -15.28 25.51 18.70
N ASN A 52 -16.18 25.76 19.66
CA ASN A 52 -16.79 24.72 20.47
C ASN A 52 -17.74 23.86 19.63
N GLN A 53 -18.67 24.50 18.89
CA GLN A 53 -19.56 23.80 17.96
C GLN A 53 -18.78 22.96 16.95
N GLY A 54 -17.71 23.53 16.38
CA GLY A 54 -16.85 22.77 15.45
C GLY A 54 -16.22 21.55 16.09
N ARG A 55 -15.80 21.62 17.37
CA ARG A 55 -15.27 20.47 18.11
C ARG A 55 -16.33 19.41 18.37
N GLU A 56 -17.51 19.81 18.82
CA GLU A 56 -18.64 18.88 19.04
C GLU A 56 -19.00 18.10 17.77
N LEU A 57 -19.01 18.79 16.61
CA LEU A 57 -19.24 18.15 15.32
C LEU A 57 -18.12 17.19 14.93
N VAL A 58 -16.86 17.53 15.22
CA VAL A 58 -15.72 16.61 15.02
C VAL A 58 -15.85 15.38 15.90
N ASP A 59 -16.23 15.52 17.15
CA ASP A 59 -16.42 14.43 18.09
C ASP A 59 -17.60 13.53 17.69
N ALA A 60 -18.63 14.12 17.07
CA ALA A 60 -19.78 13.40 16.49
C ALA A 60 -19.44 12.69 15.16
N GLY A 61 -18.31 13.03 14.51
CA GLY A 61 -17.94 12.54 13.18
C GLY A 61 -18.54 13.31 12.02
N ASP A 62 -19.25 14.40 12.28
CA ASP A 62 -19.92 15.25 11.29
C ASP A 62 -18.94 16.23 10.63
N TYR A 63 -17.90 15.67 10.00
CA TYR A 63 -16.76 16.44 9.44
C TYR A 63 -17.16 17.47 8.39
N GLN A 64 -18.23 17.22 7.64
CA GLN A 64 -18.70 18.15 6.60
C GLN A 64 -19.25 19.43 7.24
N GLU A 65 -20.06 19.30 8.27
CA GLU A 65 -20.64 20.39 9.07
C GLU A 65 -19.55 21.12 9.85
N ALA A 66 -18.62 20.37 10.45
CA ALA A 66 -17.47 20.93 11.15
C ALA A 66 -16.64 21.85 10.25
N VAL A 67 -16.39 21.46 8.99
CA VAL A 67 -15.70 22.29 8.00
C VAL A 67 -16.44 23.61 7.78
N ALA A 68 -17.77 23.58 7.69
CA ALA A 68 -18.56 24.81 7.50
C ALA A 68 -18.40 25.75 8.70
N VAL A 69 -18.52 25.23 9.91
CA VAL A 69 -18.36 26.00 11.16
C VAL A 69 -16.94 26.57 11.30
N TYR A 70 -15.89 25.76 11.05
CA TYR A 70 -14.51 26.27 11.08
C TYR A 70 -14.23 27.31 9.99
N LYS A 71 -14.90 27.26 8.83
CA LYS A 71 -14.81 28.31 7.80
C LYS A 71 -15.43 29.64 8.26
N GLU A 72 -16.54 29.58 9.02
CA GLU A 72 -17.11 30.79 9.63
C GLU A 72 -16.15 31.36 10.71
N ALA A 73 -15.58 30.49 11.55
CA ALA A 73 -14.55 30.92 12.51
C ALA A 73 -13.34 31.57 11.79
N ALA A 74 -12.92 31.04 10.64
CA ALA A 74 -11.82 31.58 9.84
C ALA A 74 -12.14 32.97 9.22
N LYS A 75 -13.42 33.29 9.00
CA LYS A 75 -13.81 34.66 8.56
C LYS A 75 -13.65 35.68 9.68
N LEU A 76 -13.93 35.25 10.91
CA LEU A 76 -13.73 36.08 12.09
C LEU A 76 -12.25 36.23 12.41
N GLU A 77 -11.49 35.14 12.49
CA GLU A 77 -10.09 35.16 12.90
C GLU A 77 -9.18 34.60 11.79
N GLN A 78 -8.78 35.49 10.89
CA GLN A 78 -7.94 35.15 9.72
C GLN A 78 -6.46 34.91 10.11
N GLY A 79 -6.03 35.35 11.27
CA GLY A 79 -4.66 35.25 11.77
C GLY A 79 -4.38 33.99 12.57
N ASN A 80 -5.33 33.06 12.69
CA ASN A 80 -5.18 31.86 13.51
C ASN A 80 -4.84 30.62 12.65
N PRO A 81 -3.57 30.17 12.64
CA PRO A 81 -3.15 29.04 11.81
C PRO A 81 -3.83 27.72 12.21
N LYS A 82 -4.25 27.59 13.47
CA LYS A 82 -4.91 26.38 13.99
C LYS A 82 -6.29 26.18 13.35
N ILE A 83 -7.02 27.24 13.05
CA ILE A 83 -8.31 27.16 12.36
C ILE A 83 -8.10 26.61 10.93
N PHE A 84 -7.12 27.14 10.20
CA PHE A 84 -6.83 26.68 8.86
C PHE A 84 -6.28 25.25 8.83
N SER A 85 -5.42 24.89 9.79
CA SER A 85 -4.95 23.50 9.89
C SER A 85 -6.08 22.54 10.30
N GLY A 86 -7.02 22.95 11.13
CA GLY A 86 -8.23 22.19 11.44
C GLY A 86 -9.10 21.95 10.21
N ILE A 87 -9.34 23.00 9.41
CA ILE A 87 -10.04 22.86 8.12
C ILE A 87 -9.29 21.88 7.20
N GLY A 88 -7.97 22.00 7.12
CA GLY A 88 -7.13 21.09 6.33
C GLY A 88 -7.25 19.63 6.75
N TYR A 89 -7.21 19.38 8.05
CA TYR A 89 -7.40 18.04 8.63
C TYR A 89 -8.77 17.44 8.27
N LEU A 90 -9.85 18.22 8.48
CA LEU A 90 -11.20 17.77 8.19
C LEU A 90 -11.42 17.52 6.69
N GLN A 91 -10.89 18.37 5.83
CA GLN A 91 -10.95 18.16 4.37
C GLN A 91 -10.18 16.89 3.96
N ALA A 92 -9.00 16.65 4.54
CA ALA A 92 -8.24 15.43 4.29
C ALA A 92 -8.99 14.18 4.77
N SER A 93 -9.65 14.25 5.93
CA SER A 93 -10.48 13.16 6.46
C SER A 93 -11.70 12.85 5.58
N LEU A 94 -12.21 13.84 4.85
CA LEU A 94 -13.27 13.69 3.86
C LEU A 94 -12.75 13.26 2.47
N GLY A 95 -11.44 13.03 2.31
CA GLY A 95 -10.82 12.71 1.03
C GLY A 95 -10.69 13.89 0.06
N LYS A 96 -10.99 15.12 0.52
CA LYS A 96 -10.90 16.36 -0.27
C LYS A 96 -9.49 16.94 -0.18
N PHE A 97 -8.53 16.24 -0.78
CA PHE A 97 -7.10 16.50 -0.58
C PHE A 97 -6.61 17.83 -1.18
N GLN A 98 -7.20 18.29 -2.29
CA GLN A 98 -6.88 19.60 -2.87
C GLN A 98 -7.27 20.75 -1.94
N GLU A 99 -8.47 20.67 -1.37
CA GLU A 99 -8.98 21.66 -0.42
C GLU A 99 -8.20 21.62 0.89
N ALA A 100 -7.80 20.42 1.34
CA ALA A 100 -6.92 20.25 2.49
C ALA A 100 -5.57 20.95 2.27
N ALA A 101 -4.95 20.72 1.12
CA ALA A 101 -3.69 21.37 0.76
C ALA A 101 -3.81 22.90 0.73
N ALA A 102 -4.92 23.43 0.19
CA ALA A 102 -5.17 24.86 0.19
C ALA A 102 -5.31 25.45 1.60
N ALA A 103 -5.96 24.73 2.51
CA ALA A 103 -6.09 25.13 3.90
C ALA A 103 -4.74 25.08 4.65
N TYR A 104 -3.94 24.03 4.46
CA TYR A 104 -2.60 23.95 5.06
C TYR A 104 -1.64 25.02 4.51
N LYS A 105 -1.73 25.39 3.24
CA LYS A 105 -0.97 26.53 2.68
C LYS A 105 -1.29 27.83 3.42
N LYS A 106 -2.55 28.07 3.79
CA LYS A 106 -2.93 29.22 4.61
C LYS A 106 -2.36 29.15 6.03
N ALA A 107 -2.39 27.97 6.66
CA ALA A 107 -1.79 27.76 7.98
C ALA A 107 -0.28 28.02 7.95
N ILE A 108 0.43 27.54 6.92
CA ILE A 108 1.86 27.75 6.70
C ILE A 108 2.19 29.23 6.46
N ALA A 109 1.34 29.96 5.73
CA ALA A 109 1.54 31.40 5.53
C ALA A 109 1.55 32.18 6.85
N LEU A 110 0.85 31.68 7.87
CA LEU A 110 0.81 32.28 9.20
C LEU A 110 1.92 31.75 10.12
N GLU A 111 2.28 30.47 10.02
CA GLU A 111 3.37 29.82 10.77
C GLU A 111 4.28 29.03 9.82
N PRO A 112 5.26 29.70 9.15
CA PRO A 112 6.10 29.05 8.14
C PRO A 112 7.06 27.97 8.67
N GLU A 113 7.37 28.00 9.96
CA GLU A 113 8.31 27.07 10.61
C GLU A 113 7.61 25.89 11.32
N ASN A 114 6.29 25.74 11.11
CA ASN A 114 5.54 24.65 11.72
C ASN A 114 5.71 23.36 10.91
N ALA A 115 6.56 22.45 11.37
CA ALA A 115 6.86 21.17 10.70
C ALA A 115 5.61 20.33 10.43
N ASN A 116 4.62 20.35 11.34
CA ASN A 116 3.41 19.56 11.22
C ASN A 116 2.51 20.05 10.07
N PHE A 117 2.47 21.36 9.84
CA PHE A 117 1.71 21.90 8.71
C PHE A 117 2.34 21.51 7.37
N HIS A 118 3.67 21.54 7.27
CA HIS A 118 4.38 21.07 6.09
C HIS A 118 4.20 19.57 5.85
N TYR A 119 4.24 18.76 6.91
CA TYR A 119 3.94 17.34 6.83
C TYR A 119 2.52 17.08 6.32
N ALA A 120 1.53 17.75 6.92
CA ALA A 120 0.12 17.61 6.54
C ALA A 120 -0.16 18.13 5.11
N LEU A 121 0.53 19.20 4.68
CA LEU A 121 0.50 19.66 3.30
C LEU A 121 1.07 18.60 2.35
N GLY A 122 2.22 18.01 2.70
CA GLY A 122 2.84 16.94 1.92
C GLY A 122 1.92 15.74 1.76
N TYR A 123 1.28 15.30 2.85
CA TYR A 123 0.28 14.23 2.85
C TYR A 123 -0.91 14.55 1.91
N SER A 124 -1.44 15.76 2.03
CA SER A 124 -2.58 16.20 1.21
C SER A 124 -2.23 16.26 -0.27
N LEU A 125 -1.06 16.83 -0.62
CA LEU A 125 -0.59 16.91 -2.00
C LEU A 125 -0.30 15.54 -2.61
N ALA A 126 0.33 14.62 -1.85
CA ALA A 126 0.61 13.26 -2.30
C ALA A 126 -0.67 12.47 -2.63
N ASN A 127 -1.72 12.63 -1.81
CA ASN A 127 -3.02 12.01 -2.05
C ASN A 127 -3.85 12.73 -3.12
N ALA A 128 -3.57 14.01 -3.37
CA ALA A 128 -4.13 14.76 -4.50
C ALA A 128 -3.43 14.45 -5.84
N GLY A 129 -2.33 13.66 -5.83
CA GLY A 129 -1.54 13.32 -7.01
C GLY A 129 -0.42 14.31 -7.34
N ASP A 130 -0.28 15.41 -6.61
CA ASP A 130 0.83 16.36 -6.76
C ASP A 130 2.08 15.85 -6.02
N ASN A 131 2.78 14.89 -6.64
CA ASN A 131 3.98 14.32 -6.04
C ASN A 131 5.13 15.33 -5.91
N ALA A 132 5.25 16.30 -6.83
CA ALA A 132 6.32 17.30 -6.78
C ALA A 132 6.12 18.29 -5.62
N GLY A 133 4.91 18.79 -5.47
CA GLY A 133 4.52 19.63 -4.33
C GLY A 133 4.66 18.89 -3.00
N ALA A 134 4.24 17.62 -2.97
CA ALA A 134 4.35 16.76 -1.79
C ALA A 134 5.81 16.58 -1.35
N ALA A 135 6.72 16.23 -2.27
CA ALA A 135 8.14 16.09 -1.97
C ALA A 135 8.73 17.38 -1.40
N THR A 136 8.35 18.55 -1.96
CA THR A 136 8.79 19.85 -1.46
C THR A 136 8.30 20.10 -0.03
N ALA A 137 7.04 19.81 0.25
CA ALA A 137 6.45 20.00 1.57
C ALA A 137 7.07 19.04 2.61
N TYR A 138 7.25 17.77 2.26
CA TYR A 138 7.90 16.79 3.14
C TYR A 138 9.37 17.13 3.41
N ARG A 139 10.15 17.58 2.40
CA ARG A 139 11.53 18.06 2.62
C ARG A 139 11.57 19.22 3.62
N ARG A 140 10.60 20.13 3.56
CA ARG A 140 10.52 21.21 4.55
C ARG A 140 10.17 20.66 5.93
N ALA A 141 9.24 19.74 6.03
CA ALA A 141 8.86 19.09 7.29
C ALA A 141 10.05 18.37 7.95
N THR A 142 10.83 17.57 7.19
CA THR A 142 12.00 16.85 7.69
C THR A 142 13.15 17.80 8.09
N LYS A 143 13.30 18.93 7.38
CA LYS A 143 14.27 19.97 7.73
C LYS A 143 13.94 20.67 9.05
N LEU A 144 12.64 20.92 9.30
CA LEU A 144 12.14 21.59 10.49
C LEU A 144 12.08 20.66 11.72
N ASN A 145 11.73 19.39 11.48
CA ASN A 145 11.74 18.36 12.51
C ASN A 145 12.46 17.11 11.98
N ARG A 146 13.71 16.93 12.37
CA ARG A 146 14.56 15.83 11.94
C ARG A 146 14.20 14.49 12.56
N GLU A 147 13.34 14.47 13.56
CA GLU A 147 12.87 13.25 14.23
C GLU A 147 11.51 12.76 13.66
N ASN A 148 10.94 13.48 12.71
CA ASN A 148 9.65 13.12 12.14
C ASN A 148 9.81 12.00 11.08
N ILE A 149 9.88 10.76 11.56
CA ILE A 149 10.01 9.56 10.73
C ILE A 149 8.89 9.47 9.67
N ASN A 150 7.65 9.86 10.02
CA ASN A 150 6.52 9.85 9.07
C ASN A 150 6.73 10.83 7.91
N ALA A 151 7.39 11.96 8.14
CA ALA A 151 7.72 12.90 7.07
C ALA A 151 8.80 12.34 6.14
N TYR A 152 9.78 11.61 6.67
CA TYR A 152 10.77 10.88 5.85
C TYR A 152 10.11 9.77 5.04
N PHE A 153 9.22 8.95 5.63
CA PHE A 153 8.46 7.95 4.88
C PHE A 153 7.63 8.59 3.76
N GLY A 154 6.91 9.68 4.07
CA GLY A 154 6.14 10.41 3.07
C GLY A 154 7.00 10.93 1.93
N LEU A 155 8.16 11.49 2.25
CA LEU A 155 9.14 11.97 1.25
C LEU A 155 9.65 10.82 0.39
N ALA A 156 10.13 9.73 0.99
CA ALA A 156 10.70 8.60 0.28
C ALA A 156 9.70 7.94 -0.66
N ILE A 157 8.46 7.68 -0.20
CA ILE A 157 7.38 7.13 -1.02
C ILE A 157 7.06 8.07 -2.20
N THR A 158 7.03 9.37 -1.94
CA THR A 158 6.76 10.36 -2.99
C THR A 158 7.86 10.37 -4.05
N LEU A 159 9.13 10.26 -3.63
CA LEU A 159 10.28 10.15 -4.52
C LEU A 159 10.25 8.85 -5.34
N LEU A 160 9.87 7.71 -4.74
CA LEU A 160 9.66 6.46 -5.48
C LEU A 160 8.59 6.59 -6.56
N ARG A 161 7.47 7.27 -6.27
CA ARG A 161 6.43 7.54 -7.28
C ARG A 161 6.93 8.39 -8.45
N GLN A 162 7.93 9.25 -8.20
CA GLN A 162 8.61 10.04 -9.22
C GLN A 162 9.77 9.30 -9.90
N LYS A 163 10.04 8.05 -9.51
CA LYS A 163 11.18 7.23 -9.91
C LYS A 163 12.54 7.85 -9.52
N GLU A 164 12.54 8.73 -8.53
CA GLU A 164 13.75 9.30 -7.94
C GLU A 164 14.32 8.32 -6.89
N TYR A 165 14.71 7.13 -7.33
CA TYR A 165 15.09 6.02 -6.45
C TYR A 165 16.25 6.36 -5.51
N GLN A 166 17.30 7.03 -6.00
CA GLN A 166 18.44 7.42 -5.18
C GLN A 166 18.06 8.41 -4.08
N GLY A 167 17.15 9.35 -4.39
CA GLY A 167 16.59 10.27 -3.42
C GLY A 167 15.78 9.55 -2.34
N ALA A 168 14.99 8.56 -2.74
CA ALA A 168 14.21 7.73 -1.83
C ALA A 168 15.11 6.91 -0.90
N ILE A 169 16.12 6.23 -1.46
CA ILE A 169 17.10 5.44 -0.69
C ILE A 169 17.78 6.33 0.36
N LYS A 170 18.33 7.47 -0.04
CA LYS A 170 18.96 8.41 0.89
C LYS A 170 17.99 8.88 1.99
N THR A 171 16.73 9.04 1.65
CA THR A 171 15.71 9.43 2.64
C THR A 171 15.39 8.29 3.60
N TYR A 172 15.36 7.05 3.13
CA TYR A 172 15.22 5.87 4.00
C TYR A 172 16.45 5.67 4.90
N GLU A 173 17.66 5.94 4.41
CA GLU A 173 18.88 5.91 5.24
C GLU A 173 18.79 6.88 6.42
N GLN A 174 18.15 8.05 6.24
CA GLN A 174 17.91 8.98 7.36
C GLN A 174 16.97 8.39 8.42
N ILE A 175 16.03 7.51 8.02
CA ILE A 175 15.21 6.77 8.99
C ILE A 175 16.07 5.75 9.73
N LEU A 176 17.00 5.06 9.06
CA LEU A 176 17.91 4.12 9.73
C LEU A 176 18.91 4.79 10.68
N GLU A 177 19.22 6.08 10.49
CA GLU A 177 19.98 6.86 11.49
C GLU A 177 19.19 7.04 12.79
N LEU A 178 17.87 7.10 12.72
CA LEU A 178 16.95 7.23 13.87
C LEU A 178 16.54 5.88 14.43
N GLU A 179 16.28 4.91 13.56
CA GLU A 179 15.83 3.55 13.87
C GLU A 179 16.70 2.51 13.15
N PRO A 180 17.91 2.20 13.67
CA PRO A 180 18.88 1.34 12.98
C PRO A 180 18.42 -0.09 12.71
N GLU A 181 17.44 -0.58 13.46
CA GLU A 181 16.91 -1.95 13.35
C GLU A 181 15.56 -2.03 12.60
N ASN A 182 15.17 -0.96 11.91
CA ASN A 182 13.88 -0.94 11.20
C ASN A 182 13.93 -1.80 9.93
N LEU A 183 13.53 -3.08 10.07
CA LEU A 183 13.54 -4.05 8.99
C LEU A 183 12.70 -3.65 7.78
N THR A 184 11.58 -2.95 8.01
CA THR A 184 10.74 -2.44 6.93
C THR A 184 11.50 -1.47 6.03
N VAL A 185 12.33 -0.63 6.63
CA VAL A 185 13.15 0.34 5.87
C VAL A 185 14.23 -0.37 5.06
N TYR A 186 14.90 -1.39 5.62
CA TYR A 186 15.84 -2.21 4.84
C TYR A 186 15.15 -2.88 3.64
N GLN A 187 13.94 -3.39 3.82
CA GLN A 187 13.16 -3.98 2.71
C GLN A 187 12.83 -2.95 1.62
N LEU A 188 12.46 -1.74 2.01
CA LEU A 188 12.15 -0.65 1.07
C LEU A 188 13.39 -0.16 0.32
N ILE A 189 14.54 -0.05 0.98
CA ILE A 189 15.82 0.28 0.33
C ILE A 189 16.21 -0.81 -0.66
N GLY A 190 16.16 -2.07 -0.24
CA GLY A 190 16.49 -3.19 -1.13
C GLY A 190 15.55 -3.27 -2.35
N ALA A 191 14.25 -3.06 -2.15
CA ALA A 191 13.29 -2.98 -3.25
C ALA A 191 13.61 -1.82 -4.21
N ALA A 192 13.97 -0.64 -3.70
CA ALA A 192 14.34 0.52 -4.51
C ALA A 192 15.62 0.25 -5.33
N TRP A 193 16.57 -0.51 -4.81
CA TRP A 193 17.75 -0.97 -5.57
C TRP A 193 17.39 -1.96 -6.66
N LEU A 194 16.44 -2.89 -6.40
CA LEU A 194 15.97 -3.85 -7.41
C LEU A 194 15.23 -3.15 -8.55
N GLU A 195 14.45 -2.12 -8.26
CA GLU A 195 13.79 -1.28 -9.29
C GLU A 195 14.79 -0.53 -10.20
N GLN A 196 16.03 -0.32 -9.72
CA GLN A 196 17.14 0.22 -10.50
C GLN A 196 17.98 -0.88 -11.17
N GLU A 197 17.53 -2.12 -11.15
CA GLU A 197 18.27 -3.29 -11.67
C GLU A 197 19.62 -3.51 -10.95
N ASN A 198 19.81 -2.92 -9.78
CA ASN A 198 21.04 -3.05 -8.99
C ASN A 198 20.86 -4.09 -7.87
N ALA A 199 20.88 -5.36 -8.29
CA ALA A 199 20.71 -6.49 -7.38
C ALA A 199 21.86 -6.62 -6.38
N GLU A 200 23.08 -6.20 -6.72
CA GLU A 200 24.24 -6.26 -5.82
C GLU A 200 24.03 -5.42 -4.56
N GLU A 201 23.59 -4.16 -4.72
CA GLU A 201 23.33 -3.29 -3.57
C GLU A 201 22.11 -3.77 -2.78
N ALA A 202 21.07 -4.30 -3.46
CA ALA A 202 19.93 -4.90 -2.78
C ALA A 202 20.35 -6.08 -1.89
N ILE A 203 21.23 -6.95 -2.37
CA ILE A 203 21.77 -8.08 -1.60
C ILE A 203 22.49 -7.58 -0.35
N LYS A 204 23.37 -6.58 -0.47
CA LYS A 204 24.10 -6.01 0.68
C LYS A 204 23.14 -5.50 1.77
N VAL A 205 22.08 -4.80 1.33
CA VAL A 205 21.05 -4.27 2.22
C VAL A 205 20.27 -5.40 2.91
N PHE A 206 19.84 -6.41 2.17
CA PHE A 206 19.10 -7.54 2.74
C PHE A 206 19.99 -8.44 3.63
N GLN A 207 21.29 -8.58 3.32
CA GLN A 207 22.23 -9.27 4.19
C GLN A 207 22.33 -8.56 5.54
N LYS A 208 22.45 -7.24 5.54
CA LYS A 208 22.47 -6.46 6.78
C LYS A 208 21.18 -6.62 7.58
N ALA A 209 20.02 -6.61 6.92
CA ALA A 209 18.75 -6.91 7.56
C ALA A 209 18.71 -8.34 8.14
N ALA A 210 19.29 -9.32 7.45
CA ALA A 210 19.38 -10.71 7.91
C ALA A 210 20.36 -10.90 9.09
N GLU A 211 21.34 -10.04 9.25
CA GLU A 211 22.21 -10.00 10.44
C GLU A 211 21.43 -9.49 11.67
N ILE A 212 20.59 -8.45 11.48
CA ILE A 212 19.75 -7.89 12.55
C ILE A 212 18.66 -8.90 12.94
N ALA A 213 17.99 -9.50 11.96
CA ALA A 213 16.88 -10.43 12.17
C ALA A 213 17.07 -11.73 11.38
N PRO A 214 17.92 -12.65 11.85
CA PRO A 214 18.28 -13.87 11.12
C PRO A 214 17.12 -14.85 10.95
N ASN A 215 16.08 -14.72 11.77
CA ASN A 215 14.88 -15.57 11.74
C ASN A 215 13.66 -14.91 11.07
N GLU A 216 13.87 -13.76 10.42
CA GLU A 216 12.78 -13.08 9.71
C GLU A 216 12.62 -13.68 8.31
N THR A 217 11.49 -14.36 8.10
CA THR A 217 11.21 -15.10 6.87
C THR A 217 11.15 -14.18 5.64
N THR A 218 10.57 -12.99 5.79
CA THR A 218 10.41 -12.02 4.68
C THR A 218 11.76 -11.49 4.19
N ILE A 219 12.73 -11.33 5.07
CA ILE A 219 14.10 -10.94 4.71
C ILE A 219 14.78 -12.04 3.89
N GLN A 220 14.61 -13.32 4.29
CA GLN A 220 15.19 -14.44 3.53
C GLN A 220 14.55 -14.57 2.14
N LEU A 221 13.24 -14.27 2.00
CA LEU A 221 12.56 -14.24 0.70
C LEU A 221 13.12 -13.10 -0.18
N SER A 222 13.26 -11.91 0.39
CA SER A 222 13.82 -10.75 -0.32
C SER A 222 15.25 -11.00 -0.78
N LEU A 223 16.07 -11.59 0.09
CA LEU A 223 17.45 -11.97 -0.21
C LEU A 223 17.51 -13.00 -1.33
N GLY A 224 16.67 -14.05 -1.26
CA GLY A 224 16.58 -15.06 -2.31
C GLY A 224 16.17 -14.47 -3.67
N THR A 225 15.21 -13.56 -3.66
CA THR A 225 14.78 -12.84 -4.86
C THR A 225 15.92 -12.00 -5.44
N ALA A 226 16.64 -11.26 -4.61
CA ALA A 226 17.75 -10.42 -5.05
C ALA A 226 18.89 -11.25 -5.65
N TRP A 227 19.23 -12.40 -5.06
CA TRP A 227 20.22 -13.34 -5.62
C TRP A 227 19.80 -13.89 -6.97
N LEU A 228 18.52 -14.26 -7.15
CA LEU A 228 18.01 -14.72 -8.45
C LEU A 228 18.09 -13.63 -9.52
N ILE A 229 17.80 -12.36 -9.12
CA ILE A 229 17.91 -11.20 -10.04
C ILE A 229 19.37 -10.97 -10.40
N HIS A 230 20.28 -11.14 -9.46
CA HIS A 230 21.74 -11.05 -9.69
C HIS A 230 22.28 -12.16 -10.60
N GLY A 231 21.55 -13.29 -10.72
CA GLY A 231 21.94 -14.44 -11.52
C GLY A 231 22.58 -15.59 -10.72
N ASP A 232 22.72 -15.45 -9.40
CA ASP A 232 23.17 -16.55 -8.53
C ASP A 232 21.98 -17.37 -8.03
N GLU A 233 21.62 -18.37 -8.84
CA GLU A 233 20.51 -19.28 -8.54
C GLU A 233 20.77 -20.10 -7.27
N MET A 234 22.04 -20.52 -7.03
CA MET A 234 22.37 -21.34 -5.86
C MET A 234 22.16 -20.55 -4.56
N ALA A 235 22.66 -19.32 -4.48
CA ALA A 235 22.46 -18.47 -3.33
C ALA A 235 20.99 -18.11 -3.14
N GLY A 236 20.25 -17.87 -4.24
CA GLY A 236 18.81 -17.61 -4.18
C GLY A 236 18.02 -18.76 -3.60
N LEU A 237 18.24 -19.97 -4.09
CA LEU A 237 17.60 -21.19 -3.56
C LEU A 237 17.97 -21.46 -2.11
N ALA A 238 19.24 -21.24 -1.70
CA ALA A 238 19.66 -21.40 -0.31
C ALA A 238 18.93 -20.43 0.65
N ALA A 239 18.71 -19.17 0.23
CA ALA A 239 17.92 -18.23 1.01
C ALA A 239 16.45 -18.65 1.12
N PHE A 240 15.84 -19.15 0.03
CA PHE A 240 14.49 -19.71 0.08
C PHE A 240 14.36 -20.95 0.98
N GLU A 241 15.37 -21.83 0.95
CA GLU A 241 15.39 -22.97 1.89
C GLU A 241 15.45 -22.51 3.35
N LYS A 242 16.17 -21.42 3.63
CA LYS A 242 16.18 -20.84 4.97
C LYS A 242 14.81 -20.28 5.33
N ALA A 243 14.14 -19.56 4.42
CA ALA A 243 12.78 -19.10 4.63
C ALA A 243 11.80 -20.26 4.92
N VAL A 244 11.90 -21.36 4.16
CA VAL A 244 11.10 -22.57 4.38
C VAL A 244 11.40 -23.22 5.73
N LYS A 245 12.66 -23.27 6.17
CA LYS A 245 13.01 -23.81 7.49
C LYS A 245 12.42 -22.98 8.63
N LEU A 246 12.29 -21.68 8.46
CA LEU A 246 11.67 -20.79 9.45
C LEU A 246 10.15 -20.94 9.49
N ALA A 247 9.51 -21.21 8.36
CA ALA A 247 8.05 -21.34 8.24
C ALA A 247 7.62 -22.56 7.40
N PRO A 248 7.93 -23.80 7.81
CA PRO A 248 7.84 -24.99 6.98
C PRO A 248 6.42 -25.41 6.60
N ARG A 249 5.43 -25.00 7.39
CA ARG A 249 4.00 -25.29 7.15
C ARG A 249 3.20 -24.09 6.66
N ASN A 250 3.86 -22.98 6.35
CA ASN A 250 3.16 -21.81 5.83
C ASN A 250 2.97 -21.96 4.31
N PRO A 251 1.74 -22.19 3.81
CA PRO A 251 1.48 -22.38 2.39
C PRO A 251 1.81 -21.12 1.56
N GLU A 252 1.64 -19.94 2.14
CA GLU A 252 1.92 -18.67 1.46
C GLU A 252 3.40 -18.48 1.12
N ILE A 253 4.30 -18.92 2.03
CA ILE A 253 5.75 -18.87 1.78
C ILE A 253 6.12 -19.76 0.60
N HIS A 254 5.59 -20.96 0.55
CA HIS A 254 5.82 -21.87 -0.58
C HIS A 254 5.21 -21.36 -1.87
N LEU A 255 4.02 -20.73 -1.80
CA LEU A 255 3.37 -20.10 -2.96
C LEU A 255 4.23 -18.95 -3.50
N GLN A 256 4.69 -18.03 -2.65
CA GLN A 256 5.53 -16.90 -3.02
C GLN A 256 6.86 -17.36 -3.66
N ILE A 257 7.53 -18.33 -3.06
CA ILE A 257 8.74 -18.93 -3.64
C ILE A 257 8.45 -19.51 -5.03
N GLY A 258 7.34 -20.23 -5.17
CA GLY A 258 6.92 -20.79 -6.46
C GLY A 258 6.70 -19.72 -7.52
N GLN A 259 6.03 -18.63 -7.18
CA GLN A 259 5.78 -17.49 -8.07
C GLN A 259 7.09 -16.80 -8.51
N ILE A 260 8.01 -16.56 -7.57
CA ILE A 260 9.31 -15.95 -7.86
C ILE A 260 10.10 -16.85 -8.81
N LEU A 261 10.17 -18.16 -8.57
CA LEU A 261 10.88 -19.10 -9.41
C LEU A 261 10.23 -19.25 -10.81
N GLU A 262 8.89 -19.24 -10.87
CA GLU A 262 8.14 -19.29 -12.14
C GLU A 262 8.41 -18.06 -13.01
N SER A 263 8.36 -16.86 -12.42
CA SER A 263 8.64 -15.60 -13.11
C SER A 263 10.06 -15.54 -13.68
N ARG A 264 10.99 -16.30 -13.09
CA ARG A 264 12.38 -16.46 -13.55
C ARG A 264 12.60 -17.63 -14.52
N GLY A 265 11.54 -18.32 -14.88
CA GLY A 265 11.60 -19.47 -15.79
C GLY A 265 12.11 -20.76 -15.15
N ASN A 266 12.41 -20.78 -13.85
CA ASN A 266 12.81 -22.00 -13.13
C ASN A 266 11.59 -22.85 -12.79
N LEU A 267 10.94 -23.38 -13.84
CA LEU A 267 9.68 -24.12 -13.71
C LEU A 267 9.80 -25.37 -12.85
N SER A 268 10.97 -26.05 -12.85
CA SER A 268 11.19 -27.26 -12.05
C SER A 268 11.15 -26.97 -10.55
N SER A 269 11.87 -25.94 -10.11
CA SER A 269 11.90 -25.53 -8.70
C SER A 269 10.57 -24.88 -8.29
N ALA A 270 9.94 -24.09 -9.18
CA ALA A 270 8.61 -23.53 -8.96
C ALA A 270 7.57 -24.64 -8.70
N LEU A 271 7.56 -25.68 -9.53
CA LEU A 271 6.65 -26.81 -9.36
C LEU A 271 6.83 -27.52 -8.01
N LYS A 272 8.08 -27.67 -7.53
CA LYS A 272 8.36 -28.22 -6.20
C LYS A 272 7.80 -27.33 -5.09
N ALA A 273 7.96 -26.01 -5.22
CA ALA A 273 7.45 -25.05 -4.24
C ALA A 273 5.92 -25.05 -4.20
N PHE A 274 5.24 -25.00 -5.34
CA PHE A 274 3.77 -25.07 -5.39
C PHE A 274 3.20 -26.37 -4.85
N ARG A 275 3.86 -27.51 -5.10
CA ARG A 275 3.48 -28.81 -4.50
C ARG A 275 3.61 -28.80 -2.98
N ARG A 276 4.62 -28.14 -2.41
CA ARG A 276 4.74 -27.94 -0.96
C ARG A 276 3.61 -27.05 -0.42
N ALA A 277 3.25 -25.97 -1.16
CA ALA A 277 2.10 -25.12 -0.81
C ALA A 277 0.81 -25.94 -0.73
N VAL A 278 0.52 -26.76 -1.74
CA VAL A 278 -0.65 -27.66 -1.76
C VAL A 278 -0.56 -28.75 -0.68
N SER A 279 0.64 -29.25 -0.35
CA SER A 279 0.82 -30.20 0.75
C SER A 279 0.52 -29.58 2.12
N ALA A 280 0.82 -28.28 2.28
CA ALA A 280 0.49 -27.53 3.50
C ALA A 280 -1.00 -27.13 3.55
N GLN A 281 -1.59 -26.76 2.41
CA GLN A 281 -2.98 -26.38 2.25
C GLN A 281 -3.58 -26.99 0.95
N PRO A 282 -4.27 -28.16 1.05
CA PRO A 282 -4.76 -28.91 -0.10
C PRO A 282 -5.83 -28.23 -0.96
N ASP A 283 -6.51 -27.23 -0.42
CA ASP A 283 -7.54 -26.42 -1.07
C ASP A 283 -7.03 -25.08 -1.61
N LEU A 284 -5.72 -24.85 -1.63
CA LEU A 284 -5.10 -23.64 -2.15
C LEU A 284 -5.22 -23.59 -3.70
N VAL A 285 -6.34 -23.04 -4.17
CA VAL A 285 -6.72 -22.92 -5.59
C VAL A 285 -5.57 -22.36 -6.43
N GLN A 286 -4.96 -21.26 -5.97
CA GLN A 286 -3.90 -20.57 -6.71
C GLN A 286 -2.67 -21.46 -6.96
N ALA A 287 -2.26 -22.25 -5.96
CA ALA A 287 -1.13 -23.18 -6.15
C ALA A 287 -1.48 -24.31 -7.13
N GLN A 288 -2.71 -24.82 -7.11
CA GLN A 288 -3.19 -25.81 -8.08
C GLN A 288 -3.17 -25.26 -9.51
N GLU A 289 -3.56 -24.00 -9.69
CA GLU A 289 -3.51 -23.32 -11.00
C GLU A 289 -2.08 -23.27 -11.55
N TYR A 290 -1.13 -22.85 -10.73
CA TYR A 290 0.29 -22.80 -11.14
C TYR A 290 0.84 -24.20 -11.46
N ILE A 291 0.52 -25.20 -10.64
CA ILE A 291 0.93 -26.59 -10.91
C ILE A 291 0.38 -27.06 -12.25
N GLY A 292 -0.93 -26.87 -12.49
CA GLY A 292 -1.58 -27.26 -13.75
C GLY A 292 -0.94 -26.57 -14.95
N LYS A 293 -0.72 -25.26 -14.88
CA LYS A 293 -0.06 -24.46 -15.93
C LYS A 293 1.34 -24.99 -16.26
N ILE A 294 2.17 -25.22 -15.24
CA ILE A 294 3.54 -25.70 -15.44
C ILE A 294 3.55 -27.11 -16.03
N LEU A 295 2.71 -28.02 -15.53
CA LEU A 295 2.62 -29.40 -16.04
C LEU A 295 2.18 -29.41 -17.51
N LEU A 296 1.22 -28.56 -17.87
CA LEU A 296 0.76 -28.44 -19.27
C LEU A 296 1.88 -27.90 -20.18
N ALA A 297 2.60 -26.89 -19.73
CA ALA A 297 3.73 -26.29 -20.47
C ALA A 297 4.90 -27.29 -20.62
N GLN A 298 5.09 -28.19 -19.65
CA GLN A 298 6.10 -29.26 -19.71
C GLN A 298 5.59 -30.53 -20.42
N GLU A 299 4.42 -30.48 -21.05
CA GLU A 299 3.77 -31.61 -21.74
C GLU A 299 3.50 -32.83 -20.85
N GLN A 300 3.48 -32.61 -19.52
CA GLN A 300 3.15 -33.67 -18.54
C GLN A 300 1.63 -33.81 -18.42
N TYR A 301 0.99 -34.30 -19.49
CA TYR A 301 -0.47 -34.27 -19.63
C TYR A 301 -1.19 -35.16 -18.59
N VAL A 302 -0.60 -36.27 -18.16
CA VAL A 302 -1.24 -37.16 -17.16
C VAL A 302 -1.41 -36.46 -15.81
N PRO A 303 -0.35 -35.93 -15.17
CA PRO A 303 -0.51 -35.17 -13.94
C PRO A 303 -1.26 -33.86 -14.13
N ALA A 304 -1.20 -33.21 -15.31
CA ALA A 304 -1.99 -32.04 -15.62
C ALA A 304 -3.50 -32.31 -15.52
N VAL A 305 -3.99 -33.41 -16.12
CA VAL A 305 -5.39 -33.83 -16.01
C VAL A 305 -5.82 -34.02 -14.57
N VAL A 306 -5.00 -34.67 -13.75
CA VAL A 306 -5.30 -34.87 -12.30
C VAL A 306 -5.40 -33.52 -11.58
N THR A 307 -4.44 -32.64 -11.83
CA THR A 307 -4.41 -31.31 -11.21
C THR A 307 -5.61 -30.47 -11.60
N TYR A 308 -5.93 -30.40 -12.89
CA TYR A 308 -7.09 -29.60 -13.36
C TYR A 308 -8.43 -30.18 -12.89
N ARG A 309 -8.58 -31.51 -12.78
CA ARG A 309 -9.77 -32.09 -12.15
C ARG A 309 -9.90 -31.67 -10.70
N ARG A 310 -8.79 -31.73 -9.94
CA ARG A 310 -8.78 -31.24 -8.56
C ARG A 310 -9.11 -29.75 -8.45
N LEU A 311 -8.54 -28.94 -9.35
CA LEU A 311 -8.84 -27.51 -9.42
C LEU A 311 -10.33 -27.22 -9.68
N ILE A 312 -10.96 -27.99 -10.58
CA ILE A 312 -12.40 -27.87 -10.88
C ILE A 312 -13.27 -28.29 -9.68
N GLU A 313 -12.83 -29.30 -8.91
CA GLU A 313 -13.52 -29.65 -7.65
C GLU A 313 -13.50 -28.50 -6.64
N LEU A 314 -12.37 -27.76 -6.55
CA LEU A 314 -12.21 -26.63 -5.65
C LEU A 314 -12.87 -25.35 -6.16
N ALA A 315 -12.87 -25.13 -7.46
CA ALA A 315 -13.38 -23.94 -8.14
C ALA A 315 -14.15 -24.33 -9.41
N PRO A 316 -15.40 -24.81 -9.28
CA PRO A 316 -16.20 -25.31 -10.42
C PRO A 316 -16.47 -24.28 -11.53
N GLU A 317 -16.51 -22.99 -11.16
CA GLU A 317 -16.74 -21.86 -12.08
C GLU A 317 -15.44 -21.35 -12.77
N ASN A 318 -14.31 -22.03 -12.56
CA ASN A 318 -13.04 -21.63 -13.20
C ASN A 318 -13.02 -22.10 -14.66
N ALA A 319 -13.48 -21.24 -15.58
CA ALA A 319 -13.54 -21.51 -17.02
C ALA A 319 -12.19 -21.95 -17.59
N LYS A 320 -11.09 -21.28 -17.14
CA LYS A 320 -9.73 -21.59 -17.58
C LYS A 320 -9.26 -22.99 -17.16
N ALA A 321 -9.69 -23.47 -15.98
CA ALA A 321 -9.39 -24.83 -15.55
C ALA A 321 -10.05 -25.87 -16.43
N HIS A 322 -11.32 -25.68 -16.81
CA HIS A 322 -12.03 -26.55 -17.75
C HIS A 322 -11.38 -26.53 -19.14
N TYR A 323 -11.02 -25.35 -19.65
CA TYR A 323 -10.32 -25.19 -20.93
C TYR A 323 -8.98 -25.95 -20.94
N ASN A 324 -8.14 -25.76 -19.94
CA ASN A 324 -6.83 -26.41 -19.81
C ASN A 324 -6.95 -27.94 -19.59
N LEU A 325 -7.98 -28.40 -18.88
CA LEU A 325 -8.32 -29.81 -18.79
C LEU A 325 -8.62 -30.37 -20.18
N GLY A 326 -9.42 -29.68 -20.98
CA GLY A 326 -9.71 -30.07 -22.35
C GLY A 326 -8.47 -30.19 -23.23
N ILE A 327 -7.54 -29.22 -23.12
CA ILE A 327 -6.23 -29.28 -23.81
C ILE A 327 -5.46 -30.53 -23.38
N ALA A 328 -5.31 -30.79 -22.10
CA ALA A 328 -4.54 -31.92 -21.56
C ALA A 328 -5.16 -33.26 -21.99
N LEU A 329 -6.49 -33.37 -22.00
CA LEU A 329 -7.23 -34.55 -22.45
C LEU A 329 -7.10 -34.77 -23.97
N LYS A 330 -7.20 -33.70 -24.80
CA LYS A 330 -6.95 -33.74 -26.24
C LYS A 330 -5.56 -34.32 -26.54
N LYS A 331 -4.53 -33.81 -25.86
CA LYS A 331 -3.13 -34.28 -26.03
C LYS A 331 -2.94 -35.74 -25.63
N ARG A 332 -3.85 -36.30 -24.84
CA ARG A 332 -3.91 -37.71 -24.48
C ARG A 332 -4.87 -38.53 -25.37
N SER A 333 -5.36 -37.98 -26.45
CA SER A 333 -6.34 -38.62 -27.35
C SER A 333 -7.65 -39.01 -26.68
N ARG A 334 -8.00 -38.38 -25.54
CA ARG A 334 -9.30 -38.57 -24.84
C ARG A 334 -10.32 -37.58 -25.37
N VAL A 335 -10.67 -37.72 -26.66
CA VAL A 335 -11.43 -36.70 -27.40
C VAL A 335 -12.78 -36.39 -26.77
N THR A 336 -13.56 -37.42 -26.42
CA THR A 336 -14.91 -37.25 -25.82
C THR A 336 -14.86 -36.45 -24.51
N GLU A 337 -13.94 -36.77 -23.63
CA GLU A 337 -13.78 -36.05 -22.36
C GLU A 337 -13.24 -34.64 -22.57
N ALA A 338 -12.37 -34.45 -23.56
CA ALA A 338 -11.88 -33.12 -23.93
C ALA A 338 -13.05 -32.24 -24.41
N LEU A 339 -13.96 -32.77 -25.22
CA LEU A 339 -15.15 -32.05 -25.67
C LEU A 339 -16.02 -31.59 -24.50
N THR A 340 -16.38 -32.49 -23.60
CA THR A 340 -17.17 -32.15 -22.41
C THR A 340 -16.49 -31.02 -21.58
N ALA A 341 -15.19 -31.09 -21.40
CA ALA A 341 -14.47 -30.06 -20.66
C ALA A 341 -14.46 -28.71 -21.40
N ILE A 342 -14.30 -28.72 -22.73
CA ILE A 342 -14.27 -27.50 -23.55
C ILE A 342 -15.68 -26.88 -23.67
N GLU A 343 -16.73 -27.68 -23.79
CA GLU A 343 -18.11 -27.20 -23.78
C GLU A 343 -18.45 -26.50 -22.47
N LYS A 344 -18.03 -27.08 -21.34
CA LYS A 344 -18.22 -26.43 -20.02
C LYS A 344 -17.40 -25.14 -19.89
N ALA A 345 -16.17 -25.11 -20.42
CA ALA A 345 -15.37 -23.88 -20.46
C ALA A 345 -16.06 -22.77 -21.28
N LEU A 346 -16.66 -23.12 -22.43
CA LEU A 346 -17.40 -22.17 -23.28
C LEU A 346 -18.60 -21.58 -22.55
N GLU A 347 -19.42 -22.43 -21.90
CA GLU A 347 -20.57 -22.00 -21.09
C GLU A 347 -20.13 -20.98 -20.02
N LEU A 348 -19.03 -21.28 -19.31
CA LEU A 348 -18.52 -20.43 -18.24
C LEU A 348 -17.94 -19.10 -18.78
N TYR A 349 -17.16 -19.12 -19.85
CA TYR A 349 -16.65 -17.90 -20.47
C TYR A 349 -17.78 -17.01 -21.01
N GLN A 350 -18.85 -17.60 -21.58
CA GLN A 350 -20.03 -16.86 -22.01
C GLN A 350 -20.73 -16.19 -20.82
N SER A 351 -20.93 -16.91 -19.71
CA SER A 351 -21.53 -16.35 -18.49
C SER A 351 -20.68 -15.22 -17.89
N GLN A 352 -19.37 -15.33 -17.96
CA GLN A 352 -18.39 -14.34 -17.48
C GLN A 352 -18.16 -13.18 -18.45
N ARG A 353 -18.70 -13.26 -19.68
CA ARG A 353 -18.50 -12.30 -20.77
C ARG A 353 -17.03 -12.11 -21.15
N ASP A 354 -16.25 -13.17 -21.06
CA ASP A 354 -14.85 -13.20 -21.51
C ASP A 354 -14.78 -13.54 -23.00
N ASN A 355 -14.77 -12.50 -23.84
CA ASN A 355 -14.75 -12.67 -25.29
C ASN A 355 -13.49 -13.39 -25.80
N GLU A 356 -12.34 -13.18 -25.19
CA GLU A 356 -11.09 -13.86 -25.58
C GLU A 356 -11.18 -15.35 -25.26
N GLY A 357 -11.65 -15.69 -24.06
CA GLY A 357 -11.89 -17.07 -23.64
C GLY A 357 -12.91 -17.78 -24.54
N ILE A 358 -13.98 -17.09 -24.95
CA ILE A 358 -14.98 -17.62 -25.88
C ILE A 358 -14.33 -17.98 -27.22
N GLU A 359 -13.60 -17.03 -27.85
CA GLU A 359 -12.98 -17.24 -29.17
C GLU A 359 -11.98 -18.40 -29.15
N GLN A 360 -11.10 -18.43 -28.15
CA GLN A 360 -10.12 -19.50 -27.97
C GLN A 360 -10.80 -20.88 -27.82
N THR A 361 -11.88 -20.92 -27.03
CA THR A 361 -12.61 -22.16 -26.74
C THR A 361 -13.38 -22.67 -27.95
N GLU A 362 -14.06 -21.80 -28.70
CA GLU A 362 -14.73 -22.15 -29.96
C GLU A 362 -13.76 -22.69 -31.01
N SER A 363 -12.59 -22.07 -31.12
CA SER A 363 -11.55 -22.54 -32.03
C SER A 363 -11.10 -23.98 -31.72
N LEU A 364 -10.90 -24.26 -30.41
CA LEU A 364 -10.52 -25.59 -29.95
C LEU A 364 -11.65 -26.61 -30.12
N LEU A 365 -12.89 -26.21 -29.89
CA LEU A 365 -14.09 -27.04 -30.07
C LEU A 365 -14.23 -27.53 -31.53
N LYS A 366 -14.09 -26.59 -32.50
CA LYS A 366 -14.07 -26.90 -33.93
C LYS A 366 -12.98 -27.89 -34.34
N GLN A 367 -11.81 -27.80 -33.69
CA GLN A 367 -10.73 -28.76 -33.94
C GLN A 367 -11.07 -30.16 -33.41
N LEU A 368 -11.65 -30.26 -32.21
CA LEU A 368 -11.99 -31.53 -31.58
C LEU A 368 -13.12 -32.27 -32.34
N GLN A 369 -14.11 -31.55 -32.86
CA GLN A 369 -15.20 -32.11 -33.64
C GLN A 369 -14.77 -32.77 -34.96
N LYS A 370 -13.60 -32.42 -35.50
CA LYS A 370 -13.05 -33.08 -36.68
C LYS A 370 -12.48 -34.49 -36.41
N PHE A 371 -12.32 -34.89 -35.16
CA PHE A 371 -11.79 -36.17 -34.74
C PHE A 371 -12.91 -37.16 -34.28
N LEU A 372 -14.16 -36.78 -34.34
CA LEU A 372 -15.34 -37.61 -34.15
C LEU A 372 -15.90 -38.07 -35.48
#